data_009d4b80fda5e45fc2bdb211f0408eb1
#
_entry.id   009d4b80fda5e45fc2bdb211f0408eb1
#
_cell.length_a   1.000
_cell.length_b   1.000
_cell.length_c   1.000
_cell.angle_alpha   90.00
_cell.angle_beta   90.00
_cell.angle_gamma   90.00
#
_symmetry.space_group_name_H-M   'P 1'
#
loop_
_entity.id
_entity.type
_entity.pdbx_description
1 polymer ?
#
loop_
_entity_poly.entity_id
_entity_poly.type
_entity_poly.pdbx_seq_one_letter_code
_entity_poly.pdbx_strand_id
1 'polypeptide(L)'
;MSFTGMSFAQKKPYSVTWQQFNVHTPPLLQIGELATKPADGTGNSRWSVGCETLDRDYADFSKYKQYVGELGVGYARIQSGWAKCEQEKGKYDFAWLDKIVDGLNEEGVRPWMCLCYGNPIYGVDRNLGAGLFIKEEVMKAWCKYVRETVKHYKGRIAMWEIWNEPNLRSKN
;
A
#
# COMPACT_ATOMS: atom_id res chain seq x y z
N MET A 1 -5.67 45.51 -11.40
CA MET A 1 -5.91 44.04 -11.33
C MET A 1 -5.59 43.59 -9.90
N SER A 2 -6.59 43.24 -9.13
CA SER A 2 -6.45 42.91 -7.72
C SER A 2 -6.20 41.41 -7.59
N PHE A 3 -5.05 41.03 -7.00
CA PHE A 3 -4.75 39.66 -6.62
C PHE A 3 -5.45 39.36 -5.31
N THR A 4 -6.53 38.61 -5.36
CA THR A 4 -7.16 38.03 -4.17
C THR A 4 -6.32 36.84 -3.69
N GLY A 5 -5.67 37.01 -2.55
CA GLY A 5 -4.88 35.96 -1.90
C GLY A 5 -5.78 34.79 -1.50
N MET A 6 -5.43 33.58 -1.93
CA MET A 6 -5.99 32.34 -1.39
C MET A 6 -5.50 32.18 0.03
N SER A 7 -6.40 32.29 0.99
CA SER A 7 -6.17 31.93 2.37
C SER A 7 -6.11 30.41 2.49
N PHE A 8 -4.92 29.86 2.70
CA PHE A 8 -4.79 28.48 3.13
C PHE A 8 -5.34 28.36 4.54
N ALA A 9 -6.40 27.59 4.71
CA ALA A 9 -6.93 27.26 6.02
C ALA A 9 -5.84 26.55 6.84
N GLN A 10 -5.32 27.20 7.87
CA GLN A 10 -4.40 26.59 8.82
C GLN A 10 -5.10 25.40 9.48
N LYS A 11 -4.66 24.18 9.15
CA LYS A 11 -5.09 22.97 9.86
C LYS A 11 -4.64 23.13 11.31
N LYS A 12 -5.57 23.05 12.26
CA LYS A 12 -5.25 23.01 13.69
C LYS A 12 -4.28 21.88 13.95
N PRO A 13 -3.18 22.11 14.69
CA PRO A 13 -2.26 21.04 15.04
C PRO A 13 -2.99 19.95 15.81
N TYR A 14 -2.70 18.70 15.49
CA TYR A 14 -3.24 17.54 16.17
C TYR A 14 -2.71 17.53 17.60
N SER A 15 -3.52 17.92 18.56
CA SER A 15 -3.13 17.80 19.97
C SER A 15 -3.35 16.37 20.44
N VAL A 16 -2.30 15.58 20.47
CA VAL A 16 -2.31 14.28 21.13
C VAL A 16 -2.28 14.56 22.64
N THR A 17 -3.39 14.33 23.32
CA THR A 17 -3.42 14.37 24.78
C THR A 17 -2.82 13.08 25.33
N TRP A 18 -1.56 13.14 25.72
CA TRP A 18 -0.79 12.03 26.30
C TRP A 18 -1.37 11.47 27.62
N GLN A 19 -2.39 12.09 28.17
CA GLN A 19 -3.09 11.67 29.37
C GLN A 19 -3.76 10.29 29.28
N GLN A 20 -3.93 9.76 28.07
CA GLN A 20 -4.57 8.44 27.86
C GLN A 20 -3.63 7.25 28.08
N PHE A 21 -2.32 7.44 28.17
CA PHE A 21 -1.36 6.33 28.11
C PHE A 21 -0.67 5.97 29.43
N ASN A 22 -0.96 6.61 30.54
CA ASN A 22 -0.32 6.34 31.85
C ASN A 22 1.23 6.21 31.78
N VAL A 23 1.85 6.81 30.78
CA VAL A 23 3.28 6.82 30.58
C VAL A 23 3.84 8.10 31.16
N HIS A 24 4.74 7.98 32.13
CA HIS A 24 5.45 9.13 32.68
C HIS A 24 6.47 9.60 31.63
N THR A 25 6.06 10.49 30.74
CA THR A 25 6.98 11.15 29.81
C THR A 25 7.57 12.40 30.46
N PRO A 26 8.89 12.62 30.33
CA PRO A 26 9.47 13.89 30.73
C PRO A 26 8.81 15.02 29.89
N PRO A 27 8.78 16.26 30.40
CA PRO A 27 8.25 17.37 29.63
C PRO A 27 9.06 17.51 28.33
N LEU A 28 8.39 17.25 27.21
CA LEU A 28 8.99 17.37 25.88
C LEU A 28 8.86 18.84 25.43
N LEU A 29 9.99 19.43 25.08
CA LEU A 29 10.03 20.75 24.46
C LEU A 29 9.91 20.61 22.96
N GLN A 30 8.94 21.28 22.35
CA GLN A 30 8.87 21.37 20.89
C GLN A 30 10.08 22.17 20.39
N ILE A 31 10.96 21.54 19.62
CA ILE A 31 12.17 22.16 19.07
C ILE A 31 12.01 22.62 17.63
N GLY A 32 10.89 22.28 16.97
CA GLY A 32 10.61 22.67 15.59
C GLY A 32 9.40 21.94 15.02
N GLU A 33 9.13 22.22 13.76
CA GLU A 33 8.13 21.54 12.95
C GLU A 33 8.79 20.99 11.68
N LEU A 34 8.36 19.79 11.25
CA LEU A 34 8.80 19.23 9.99
C LEU A 34 7.93 19.80 8.86
N ALA A 35 8.57 20.43 7.90
CA ALA A 35 7.90 20.82 6.67
C ALA A 35 7.65 19.57 5.81
N THR A 36 6.44 19.48 5.22
CA THR A 36 6.15 18.46 4.23
C THR A 36 7.00 18.68 2.98
N LYS A 37 7.42 17.60 2.34
CA LYS A 37 8.20 17.65 1.12
C LYS A 37 7.56 16.70 0.10
N PRO A 38 6.90 17.24 -0.94
CA PRO A 38 6.26 16.42 -1.95
C PRO A 38 7.23 15.42 -2.61
N ALA A 39 6.74 14.24 -2.94
CA ALA A 39 7.56 13.17 -3.50
C ALA A 39 8.23 13.58 -4.84
N ASP A 40 7.55 14.31 -5.70
CA ASP A 40 8.05 14.85 -6.96
C ASP A 40 9.20 15.87 -6.75
N GLY A 41 9.21 16.58 -5.63
CA GLY A 41 10.25 17.53 -5.23
C GLY A 41 11.48 16.89 -4.58
N THR A 42 11.47 15.59 -4.29
CA THR A 42 12.57 14.90 -3.57
C THR A 42 13.59 14.23 -4.50
N GLY A 43 13.38 14.24 -5.81
CA GLY A 43 14.26 13.61 -6.79
C GLY A 43 14.29 12.08 -6.62
N ASN A 44 15.47 11.51 -6.36
CA ASN A 44 15.66 10.07 -6.23
C ASN A 44 15.60 9.59 -4.77
N SER A 45 14.56 9.94 -4.02
CA SER A 45 14.39 9.43 -2.66
C SER A 45 14.39 7.90 -2.64
N ARG A 46 15.21 7.31 -1.75
CA ARG A 46 15.29 5.86 -1.52
C ARG A 46 14.38 5.39 -0.38
N TRP A 47 13.72 6.31 0.29
CA TRP A 47 12.76 5.98 1.35
C TRP A 47 11.50 5.39 0.75
N SER A 48 10.92 4.44 1.45
CA SER A 48 9.63 3.84 1.11
C SER A 48 8.73 3.78 2.33
N VAL A 49 7.42 3.71 2.08
CA VAL A 49 6.40 3.50 3.12
C VAL A 49 5.57 2.26 2.78
N GLY A 50 5.13 1.53 3.81
CA GLY A 50 4.17 0.43 3.66
C GLY A 50 2.75 0.96 3.55
N CYS A 51 2.06 0.63 2.45
CA CYS A 51 0.63 0.87 2.22
C CYS A 51 -0.10 -0.48 2.13
N GLU A 52 0.08 -1.31 3.15
CA GLU A 52 -0.37 -2.70 3.19
C GLU A 52 -1.80 -2.81 3.69
N THR A 53 -2.34 -4.04 3.66
CA THR A 53 -3.68 -4.37 4.15
C THR A 53 -4.87 -3.81 3.35
N LEU A 54 -4.63 -3.09 2.25
CA LEU A 54 -5.66 -2.58 1.34
C LEU A 54 -6.40 -3.69 0.59
N ASP A 55 -5.72 -4.80 0.34
CA ASP A 55 -6.27 -6.02 -0.25
C ASP A 55 -7.29 -6.72 0.64
N ARG A 56 -7.23 -6.46 1.94
CA ARG A 56 -8.12 -7.03 2.98
C ARG A 56 -9.11 -6.02 3.55
N ASP A 57 -9.16 -4.81 3.01
CA ASP A 57 -10.05 -3.73 3.41
C ASP A 57 -9.87 -3.26 4.87
N TYR A 58 -8.67 -3.46 5.46
CA TYR A 58 -8.34 -2.95 6.80
C TYR A 58 -7.95 -1.47 6.79
N ALA A 59 -7.66 -0.91 5.61
CA ALA A 59 -7.37 0.50 5.42
C ALA A 59 -8.06 1.01 4.15
N ASP A 60 -8.30 2.32 4.11
CA ASP A 60 -8.87 3.02 2.96
C ASP A 60 -7.83 4.00 2.41
N PHE A 61 -7.31 3.70 1.23
CA PHE A 61 -6.26 4.48 0.58
C PHE A 61 -6.68 5.94 0.33
N SER A 62 -7.95 6.18 0.02
CA SER A 62 -8.45 7.53 -0.26
C SER A 62 -8.28 8.49 0.92
N LYS A 63 -8.25 7.97 2.15
CA LYS A 63 -8.13 8.77 3.37
C LYS A 63 -6.71 9.24 3.66
N TYR A 64 -5.70 8.57 3.11
CA TYR A 64 -4.30 8.88 3.42
C TYR A 64 -3.41 9.09 2.17
N LYS A 65 -3.94 8.90 0.96
CA LYS A 65 -3.22 9.09 -0.30
C LYS A 65 -2.36 10.37 -0.32
N GLN A 66 -2.97 11.52 -0.03
CA GLN A 66 -2.28 12.82 -0.04
C GLN A 66 -1.08 12.86 0.92
N TYR A 67 -1.21 12.21 2.09
CA TYR A 67 -0.14 12.21 3.08
C TYR A 67 1.05 11.36 2.64
N VAL A 68 0.82 10.31 1.85
CA VAL A 68 1.90 9.51 1.27
C VAL A 68 2.73 10.39 0.33
N GLY A 69 2.09 11.21 -0.51
CA GLY A 69 2.76 12.18 -1.36
C GLY A 69 3.56 13.23 -0.57
N GLU A 70 3.00 13.72 0.54
CA GLU A 70 3.61 14.74 1.39
C GLU A 70 4.83 14.23 2.21
N LEU A 71 5.01 12.89 2.35
CA LEU A 71 6.14 12.30 3.08
C LEU A 71 7.49 12.44 2.34
N GLY A 72 7.48 12.74 1.05
CA GLY A 72 8.70 12.80 0.26
C GLY A 72 9.37 11.44 0.04
N VAL A 73 8.61 10.35 0.14
CA VAL A 73 9.10 8.99 -0.14
C VAL A 73 9.13 8.72 -1.63
N GLY A 74 10.11 7.95 -2.10
CA GLY A 74 10.22 7.58 -3.51
C GLY A 74 9.36 6.38 -3.89
N TYR A 75 8.97 5.57 -2.92
CA TYR A 75 8.26 4.31 -3.14
C TYR A 75 7.19 4.05 -2.08
N ALA A 76 6.14 3.30 -2.47
CA ALA A 76 5.16 2.74 -1.55
C ALA A 76 4.97 1.25 -1.84
N ARG A 77 5.11 0.41 -0.80
CA ARG A 77 4.86 -1.02 -0.89
C ARG A 77 3.38 -1.29 -0.74
N ILE A 78 2.80 -2.02 -1.70
CA ILE A 78 1.40 -2.44 -1.71
C ILE A 78 1.30 -3.95 -1.90
N GLN A 79 0.19 -4.53 -1.46
CA GLN A 79 -0.12 -5.96 -1.61
C GLN A 79 -1.16 -6.14 -2.71
N SER A 80 -0.91 -7.09 -3.64
CA SER A 80 -1.71 -7.24 -4.86
C SER A 80 -3.09 -7.88 -4.66
N GLY A 81 -3.27 -8.67 -3.58
CA GLY A 81 -4.57 -9.21 -3.19
C GLY A 81 -5.25 -10.13 -4.21
N TRP A 82 -4.70 -11.33 -4.45
CA TRP A 82 -5.27 -12.27 -5.42
C TRP A 82 -6.77 -12.51 -5.25
N ALA A 83 -7.23 -12.74 -4.00
CA ALA A 83 -8.64 -13.00 -3.73
C ALA A 83 -9.57 -11.84 -4.12
N LYS A 84 -9.06 -10.60 -4.09
CA LYS A 84 -9.84 -9.41 -4.43
C LYS A 84 -9.81 -9.12 -5.94
N CYS A 85 -8.71 -9.51 -6.60
CA CYS A 85 -8.58 -9.36 -8.05
C CYS A 85 -9.27 -10.48 -8.85
N GLU A 86 -9.44 -11.67 -8.27
CA GLU A 86 -10.06 -12.82 -8.94
C GLU A 86 -11.14 -13.43 -8.05
N GLN A 87 -12.34 -12.88 -8.12
CA GLN A 87 -13.51 -13.36 -7.36
C GLN A 87 -14.23 -14.53 -8.06
N GLU A 88 -14.04 -14.65 -9.38
CA GLU A 88 -14.49 -15.80 -10.19
C GLU A 88 -13.29 -16.38 -10.92
N LYS A 89 -13.17 -17.71 -10.96
CA LYS A 89 -12.04 -18.40 -11.57
C LYS A 89 -11.78 -17.96 -13.01
N GLY A 90 -10.60 -17.42 -13.25
CA GLY A 90 -10.14 -16.95 -14.55
C GLY A 90 -10.66 -15.58 -14.97
N LYS A 91 -11.45 -14.88 -14.14
CA LYS A 91 -11.89 -13.51 -14.39
C LYS A 91 -11.18 -12.55 -13.44
N TYR A 92 -10.44 -11.62 -14.01
CA TYR A 92 -9.63 -10.66 -13.25
C TYR A 92 -10.25 -9.27 -13.30
N ASP A 93 -10.45 -8.67 -12.12
CA ASP A 93 -10.87 -7.28 -11.93
C ASP A 93 -9.80 -6.55 -11.11
N PHE A 94 -9.11 -5.63 -11.72
CA PHE A 94 -8.06 -4.82 -11.10
C PHE A 94 -8.53 -3.41 -10.70
N ALA A 95 -9.81 -3.06 -10.90
CA ALA A 95 -10.30 -1.69 -10.73
C ALA A 95 -10.02 -1.10 -9.34
N TRP A 96 -10.06 -1.90 -8.27
CA TRP A 96 -9.72 -1.46 -6.92
C TRP A 96 -8.22 -1.16 -6.77
N LEU A 97 -7.37 -1.99 -7.40
CA LEU A 97 -5.92 -1.88 -7.32
C LEU A 97 -5.39 -0.79 -8.26
N ASP A 98 -6.06 -0.58 -9.40
CA ASP A 98 -5.77 0.54 -10.31
C ASP A 98 -5.87 1.88 -9.59
N LYS A 99 -6.91 2.09 -8.78
CA LYS A 99 -7.07 3.32 -7.98
C LYS A 99 -5.88 3.60 -7.06
N ILE A 100 -5.27 2.54 -6.52
CA ILE A 100 -4.11 2.65 -5.63
C ILE A 100 -2.85 2.93 -6.44
N VAL A 101 -2.61 2.15 -7.49
CA VAL A 101 -1.42 2.28 -8.34
C VAL A 101 -1.38 3.63 -9.03
N ASP A 102 -2.47 4.03 -9.64
CA ASP A 102 -2.56 5.32 -10.34
C ASP A 102 -2.50 6.47 -9.33
N GLY A 103 -3.19 6.34 -8.19
CA GLY A 103 -3.15 7.32 -7.13
C GLY A 103 -1.76 7.54 -6.52
N LEU A 104 -0.94 6.50 -6.38
CA LEU A 104 0.45 6.65 -5.94
C LEU A 104 1.29 7.36 -7.01
N ASN A 105 1.14 6.97 -8.28
CA ASN A 105 1.86 7.61 -9.38
C ASN A 105 1.47 9.09 -9.53
N GLU A 106 0.19 9.46 -9.32
CA GLU A 106 -0.27 10.86 -9.30
C GLU A 106 0.41 11.69 -8.21
N GLU A 107 0.68 11.09 -7.03
CA GLU A 107 1.42 11.73 -5.94
C GLU A 107 2.95 11.72 -6.14
N GLY A 108 3.44 11.23 -7.29
CA GLY A 108 4.87 11.12 -7.57
C GLY A 108 5.58 9.96 -6.83
N VAL A 109 4.81 9.06 -6.22
CA VAL A 109 5.31 7.90 -5.46
C VAL A 109 5.22 6.64 -6.31
N ARG A 110 6.34 5.96 -6.51
CA ARG A 110 6.41 4.77 -7.36
C ARG A 110 5.92 3.52 -6.62
N PRO A 111 4.92 2.78 -7.13
CA PRO A 111 4.45 1.56 -6.48
C PRO A 111 5.51 0.45 -6.51
N TRP A 112 5.65 -0.23 -5.37
CA TRP A 112 6.35 -1.50 -5.21
C TRP A 112 5.31 -2.56 -4.84
N MET A 113 5.07 -3.55 -5.70
CA MET A 113 3.98 -4.50 -5.55
C MET A 113 4.47 -5.86 -5.06
N CYS A 114 3.97 -6.26 -3.89
CA CYS A 114 4.10 -7.61 -3.37
C CYS A 114 2.97 -8.49 -3.94
N LEU A 115 3.33 -9.49 -4.72
CA LEU A 115 2.39 -10.49 -5.25
C LEU A 115 2.04 -11.49 -4.15
N CYS A 116 0.88 -11.36 -3.56
CA CYS A 116 0.32 -12.15 -2.45
C CYS A 116 -1.19 -11.84 -2.32
N TYR A 117 -1.98 -12.54 -1.60
CA TYR A 117 -1.82 -13.77 -0.84
C TYR A 117 -2.54 -14.91 -1.55
N GLY A 118 -3.24 -15.81 -0.78
CA GLY A 118 -4.04 -16.86 -1.35
C GLY A 118 -5.42 -16.41 -1.82
N ASN A 119 -6.16 -17.34 -2.44
CA ASN A 119 -7.53 -17.08 -2.88
C ASN A 119 -8.47 -18.22 -2.46
N PRO A 120 -9.50 -17.94 -1.62
CA PRO A 120 -10.43 -18.94 -1.11
C PRO A 120 -11.19 -19.72 -2.17
N ILE A 121 -11.41 -19.14 -3.38
CA ILE A 121 -12.08 -19.87 -4.47
C ILE A 121 -11.27 -21.08 -4.98
N TYR A 122 -9.98 -21.12 -4.64
CA TYR A 122 -9.07 -22.24 -4.88
C TYR A 122 -8.76 -23.05 -3.61
N GLY A 123 -9.46 -22.76 -2.50
CA GLY A 123 -9.24 -23.42 -1.21
C GLY A 123 -7.96 -22.95 -0.48
N VAL A 124 -7.47 -21.75 -0.78
CA VAL A 124 -6.27 -21.18 -0.16
C VAL A 124 -6.65 -19.97 0.70
N ASP A 125 -6.16 -19.92 1.93
CA ASP A 125 -6.43 -18.81 2.84
C ASP A 125 -5.99 -17.46 2.25
N ARG A 126 -6.88 -16.47 2.30
CA ARG A 126 -6.65 -15.16 1.70
C ARG A 126 -5.60 -14.32 2.42
N ASN A 127 -5.35 -14.59 3.70
CA ASN A 127 -4.44 -13.80 4.51
C ASN A 127 -3.01 -14.34 4.49
N LEU A 128 -2.86 -15.66 4.66
CA LEU A 128 -1.55 -16.30 4.79
C LEU A 128 -1.20 -17.19 3.61
N GLY A 129 -2.18 -17.52 2.76
CA GLY A 129 -1.96 -18.38 1.59
C GLY A 129 -1.53 -19.80 1.95
N ALA A 130 -1.86 -20.28 3.14
CA ALA A 130 -1.62 -21.68 3.51
C ALA A 130 -2.24 -22.61 2.47
N GLY A 131 -1.48 -23.60 2.01
CA GLY A 131 -1.90 -24.54 0.97
C GLY A 131 -1.62 -24.13 -0.47
N LEU A 132 -1.03 -22.97 -0.72
CA LEU A 132 -0.70 -22.49 -2.07
C LEU A 132 0.20 -23.49 -2.84
N PHE A 133 1.17 -24.08 -2.15
CA PHE A 133 2.19 -24.95 -2.75
C PHE A 133 1.84 -26.45 -2.65
N ILE A 134 0.67 -26.83 -2.13
CA ILE A 134 0.30 -28.22 -1.90
C ILE A 134 -0.32 -28.86 -3.14
N LYS A 135 -1.09 -28.07 -3.92
CA LYS A 135 -1.83 -28.57 -5.08
C LYS A 135 -1.34 -27.92 -6.37
N GLU A 136 -1.01 -28.75 -7.35
CA GLU A 136 -0.52 -28.29 -8.66
C GLU A 136 -1.51 -27.36 -9.38
N GLU A 137 -2.81 -27.63 -9.28
CA GLU A 137 -3.87 -26.81 -9.87
C GLU A 137 -3.92 -25.39 -9.27
N VAL A 138 -3.69 -25.27 -7.94
CA VAL A 138 -3.64 -23.98 -7.25
C VAL A 138 -2.41 -23.20 -7.69
N MET A 139 -1.27 -23.89 -7.82
CA MET A 139 -0.04 -23.27 -8.30
C MET A 139 -0.18 -22.76 -9.74
N LYS A 140 -0.83 -23.53 -10.62
CA LYS A 140 -1.13 -23.09 -11.99
C LYS A 140 -2.01 -21.85 -12.02
N ALA A 141 -3.06 -21.82 -11.17
CA ALA A 141 -3.93 -20.64 -11.04
C ALA A 141 -3.18 -19.43 -10.50
N TRP A 142 -2.34 -19.61 -9.49
CA TRP A 142 -1.45 -18.56 -8.96
C TRP A 142 -0.52 -18.00 -10.04
N CYS A 143 0.17 -18.85 -10.77
CA CYS A 143 1.06 -18.43 -11.86
C CYS A 143 0.30 -17.67 -12.98
N LYS A 144 -0.96 -18.05 -13.25
CA LYS A 144 -1.80 -17.33 -14.19
C LYS A 144 -2.17 -15.94 -13.65
N TYR A 145 -2.61 -15.84 -12.40
CA TYR A 145 -2.89 -14.58 -11.74
C TYR A 145 -1.67 -13.64 -11.76
N VAL A 146 -0.50 -14.14 -11.39
CA VAL A 146 0.75 -13.36 -11.43
C VAL A 146 1.01 -12.83 -12.84
N ARG A 147 0.87 -13.67 -13.86
CA ARG A 147 1.08 -13.27 -15.27
C ARG A 147 0.11 -12.16 -15.69
N GLU A 148 -1.18 -12.30 -15.38
CA GLU A 148 -2.18 -11.29 -15.74
C GLU A 148 -1.95 -9.99 -14.97
N THR A 149 -1.60 -10.05 -13.70
CA THR A 149 -1.26 -8.88 -12.89
C THR A 149 -0.04 -8.14 -13.45
N VAL A 150 1.05 -8.83 -13.70
CA VAL A 150 2.28 -8.23 -14.26
C VAL A 150 2.01 -7.64 -15.64
N LYS A 151 1.23 -8.32 -16.48
CA LYS A 151 0.82 -7.82 -17.79
C LYS A 151 0.01 -6.52 -17.67
N HIS A 152 -0.97 -6.49 -16.77
CA HIS A 152 -1.86 -5.34 -16.55
C HIS A 152 -1.08 -4.10 -16.07
N TYR A 153 -0.13 -4.30 -15.16
CA TYR A 153 0.65 -3.21 -14.56
C TYR A 153 2.00 -2.94 -15.23
N LYS A 154 2.24 -3.49 -16.42
CA LYS A 154 3.50 -3.26 -17.14
C LYS A 154 3.79 -1.77 -17.30
N GLY A 155 4.95 -1.33 -16.80
CA GLY A 155 5.38 0.07 -16.87
C GLY A 155 4.82 0.99 -15.78
N ARG A 156 3.86 0.52 -14.95
CA ARG A 156 3.29 1.29 -13.84
C ARG A 156 3.86 0.93 -12.47
N ILE A 157 4.54 -0.20 -12.37
CA ILE A 157 5.14 -0.72 -11.13
C ILE A 157 6.66 -0.63 -11.22
N ALA A 158 7.28 -0.08 -10.17
CA ALA A 158 8.74 0.09 -10.09
C ALA A 158 9.47 -1.19 -9.71
N MET A 159 8.90 -1.96 -8.78
CA MET A 159 9.48 -3.19 -8.26
C MET A 159 8.41 -4.25 -8.00
N TRP A 160 8.78 -5.51 -8.20
CA TRP A 160 7.96 -6.67 -7.93
C TRP A 160 8.58 -7.51 -6.82
N GLU A 161 7.77 -7.91 -5.86
CA GLU A 161 8.15 -8.81 -4.79
C GLU A 161 7.28 -10.07 -4.89
N ILE A 162 7.91 -11.23 -4.77
CA ILE A 162 7.20 -12.49 -4.77
C ILE A 162 6.97 -12.93 -3.34
N TRP A 163 5.69 -12.91 -2.96
CA TRP A 163 5.20 -13.32 -1.65
C TRP A 163 5.65 -12.42 -0.50
N ASN A 164 4.93 -12.54 0.62
CA ASN A 164 5.27 -11.91 1.89
C ASN A 164 5.62 -13.01 2.89
N GLU A 165 6.74 -12.85 3.57
CA GLU A 165 7.18 -13.76 4.65
C GLU A 165 7.19 -15.25 4.25
N PRO A 166 7.87 -15.63 3.15
CA PRO A 166 7.84 -17.01 2.64
C PRO A 166 8.47 -18.04 3.57
N ASN A 167 9.21 -17.58 4.59
CA ASN A 167 9.86 -18.38 5.61
C ASN A 167 8.96 -18.67 6.83
N LEU A 168 7.81 -18.05 6.94
CA LEU A 168 6.86 -18.37 8.01
C LEU A 168 6.21 -19.71 7.69
N ARG A 169 6.51 -20.70 8.53
CA ARG A 169 5.85 -22.00 8.47
C ARG A 169 4.51 -21.89 9.19
N SER A 170 3.40 -22.24 8.51
CA SER A 170 2.17 -22.53 9.22
C SER A 170 2.45 -23.70 10.17
N LYS A 171 2.18 -23.51 11.44
CA LYS A 171 2.16 -24.63 12.40
C LYS A 171 0.91 -25.45 12.10
N ASN A 172 1.01 -26.44 11.22
CA ASN A 172 0.07 -27.54 11.04
C ASN A 172 0.90 -28.83 11.04
#